data_28ebcf3bfd9d41115f1d5bac6edcd3ab
#
_entry.id   28ebcf3bfd9d41115f1d5bac6edcd3ab
#
_cell.length_a   1.000
_cell.length_b   1.000
_cell.length_c   1.000
_cell.angle_alpha   90.00
_cell.angle_beta   90.00
_cell.angle_gamma   90.00
#
_symmetry.space_group_name_H-M   'P 1'
#
loop_
_entity.id
_entity.type
_entity.pdbx_description
1 polymer ?
#
loop_
_entity_poly.entity_id
_entity_poly.type
_entity_poly.pdbx_seq_one_letter_code
_entity_poly.pdbx_strand_id
1 'polypeptide(L)'
;MNDPDAAFSAFDREVVERVWLLAQAIAGNDPAVWRKDEHGAWMHRQDYRNRRSQFGWEIADHGFFLRRSGVASLRAMQWENFVDFMVVARMNAVVTADGLNNIRKLI
;
A
#
# COMPACT_ATOMS: atom_id res chain seq x y z
N MET A 1 2.08 21.09 19.57
CA MET A 1 1.67 19.79 20.09
C MET A 1 1.68 18.76 18.98
N ASN A 2 2.26 17.61 19.24
CA ASN A 2 2.35 16.56 18.25
C ASN A 2 1.14 15.65 18.33
N ASP A 3 0.43 15.53 17.23
CA ASP A 3 -0.58 14.51 17.05
C ASP A 3 0.15 13.17 16.91
N PRO A 4 -0.17 12.13 17.71
CA PRO A 4 0.46 10.82 17.57
C PRO A 4 0.33 10.26 16.16
N ASP A 5 -0.77 10.56 15.47
CA ASP A 5 -0.98 10.13 14.09
C ASP A 5 -0.07 10.89 13.12
N ALA A 6 0.32 12.10 13.42
CA ALA A 6 1.21 12.89 12.55
C ALA A 6 2.60 12.27 12.45
N ALA A 7 3.07 11.56 13.49
CA ALA A 7 4.35 10.87 13.46
C ALA A 7 4.33 9.68 12.50
N PHE A 8 3.17 9.04 12.33
CA PHE A 8 2.97 7.93 11.41
C PHE A 8 2.43 8.38 10.05
N SER A 9 1.86 9.60 10.01
CA SER A 9 1.40 10.25 8.78
C SER A 9 2.48 11.18 8.25
N ALA A 10 3.71 10.69 8.18
CA ALA A 10 4.84 11.51 7.76
C ALA A 10 4.74 11.96 6.29
N PHE A 11 3.77 11.43 5.56
CA PHE A 11 3.62 11.71 4.15
C PHE A 11 2.52 12.75 3.95
N ASP A 12 2.87 13.86 3.31
CA ASP A 12 1.88 14.84 2.94
C ASP A 12 1.03 14.35 1.76
N ARG A 13 -0.04 15.08 1.49
CA ARG A 13 -1.00 14.72 0.46
C ARG A 13 -0.39 14.54 -0.91
N GLU A 14 0.56 15.39 -1.27
CA GLU A 14 1.23 15.31 -2.57
C GLU A 14 2.03 14.02 -2.70
N VAL A 15 2.74 13.63 -1.66
CA VAL A 15 3.50 12.38 -1.64
C VAL A 15 2.57 11.19 -1.75
N VAL A 16 1.46 11.19 -0.99
CA VAL A 16 0.47 10.12 -1.04
C VAL A 16 -0.06 9.94 -2.47
N GLU A 17 -0.38 11.04 -3.15
CA GLU A 17 -0.88 10.96 -4.52
C GLU A 17 0.18 10.45 -5.50
N ARG A 18 1.42 10.85 -5.33
CA ARG A 18 2.52 10.36 -6.17
C ARG A 18 2.76 8.87 -5.97
N VAL A 19 2.70 8.41 -4.74
CA VAL A 19 2.87 6.97 -4.42
C VAL A 19 1.72 6.17 -5.03
N TRP A 20 0.49 6.69 -4.95
CA TRP A 20 -0.65 6.05 -5.61
C TRP A 20 -0.37 5.82 -7.10
N LEU A 21 0.19 6.81 -7.78
CA LEU A 21 0.48 6.72 -9.21
C LEU A 21 1.58 5.70 -9.54
N LEU A 22 2.38 5.29 -8.56
CA LEU A 22 3.38 4.24 -8.75
C LEU A 22 2.79 2.83 -8.63
N ALA A 23 1.60 2.70 -8.08
CA ALA A 23 0.93 1.41 -7.96
C ALA A 23 0.42 0.93 -9.32
N GLN A 24 0.16 -0.36 -9.42
CA GLN A 24 -0.21 -0.98 -10.68
C GLN A 24 -1.62 -0.60 -11.10
N ALA A 25 -1.75 0.06 -12.24
CA ALA A 25 -3.04 0.28 -12.88
C ALA A 25 -3.50 -1.00 -13.58
N ILE A 26 -4.79 -1.30 -13.51
CA ILE A 26 -5.36 -2.52 -14.06
C ILE A 26 -6.33 -2.14 -15.17
N ALA A 27 -6.13 -2.71 -16.35
CA ALA A 27 -7.01 -2.47 -17.49
C ALA A 27 -8.46 -2.78 -17.14
N GLY A 28 -9.38 -1.91 -17.59
CA GLY A 28 -10.80 -2.07 -17.30
C GLY A 28 -11.25 -1.47 -15.98
N ASN A 29 -10.33 -0.89 -15.21
CA ASN A 29 -10.62 -0.24 -13.92
C ASN A 29 -10.10 1.18 -13.95
N ASP A 30 -10.84 2.10 -13.31
CA ASP A 30 -10.43 3.50 -13.22
C ASP A 30 -9.19 3.61 -12.33
N PRO A 31 -8.03 4.01 -12.87
CA PRO A 31 -6.79 4.08 -12.10
C PRO A 31 -6.79 5.22 -11.06
N ALA A 32 -7.74 6.14 -11.13
CA ALA A 32 -7.91 7.14 -10.08
C ALA A 32 -8.63 6.58 -8.85
N VAL A 33 -9.21 5.39 -8.95
CA VAL A 33 -10.01 4.77 -7.90
C VAL A 33 -9.41 3.44 -7.45
N TRP A 34 -8.99 2.61 -8.39
CA TRP A 34 -8.54 1.25 -8.13
C TRP A 34 -7.15 0.99 -8.72
N ARG A 35 -6.25 0.48 -7.88
CA ARG A 35 -4.95 -0.04 -8.31
C ARG A 35 -4.64 -1.29 -7.49
N LYS A 36 -3.61 -2.02 -7.89
CA LYS A 36 -3.11 -3.17 -7.14
C LYS A 36 -1.72 -2.88 -6.59
N ASP A 37 -1.42 -3.47 -5.43
CA ASP A 37 -0.06 -3.45 -4.91
C ASP A 37 0.81 -4.50 -5.59
N GLU A 38 2.07 -4.59 -5.19
CA GLU A 38 3.04 -5.52 -5.78
C GLU A 38 2.71 -7.00 -5.51
N HIS A 39 1.85 -7.29 -4.54
CA HIS A 39 1.37 -8.64 -4.25
C HIS A 39 0.05 -8.95 -4.96
N GLY A 40 -0.47 -8.01 -5.73
CA GLY A 40 -1.71 -8.18 -6.46
C GLY A 40 -2.96 -7.83 -5.68
N ALA A 41 -2.84 -7.27 -4.49
CA ALA A 41 -4.00 -6.88 -3.69
C ALA A 41 -4.64 -5.61 -4.23
N TRP A 42 -5.98 -5.60 -4.28
CA TRP A 42 -6.72 -4.40 -4.61
C TRP A 42 -6.58 -3.34 -3.54
N MET A 43 -6.44 -2.10 -3.97
CA MET A 43 -6.46 -0.92 -3.11
C MET A 43 -7.45 0.08 -3.69
N HIS A 44 -8.23 0.72 -2.80
CA HIS A 44 -9.10 1.83 -3.16
C HIS A 44 -8.44 3.13 -2.76
N ARG A 45 -8.34 4.08 -3.69
CA ARG A 45 -7.56 5.31 -3.48
C ARG A 45 -7.94 6.05 -2.20
N GLN A 46 -9.23 6.16 -1.90
CA GLN A 46 -9.71 6.91 -0.74
C GLN A 46 -9.55 6.16 0.58
N ASP A 47 -9.17 4.89 0.52
CA ASP A 47 -8.98 4.07 1.72
C ASP A 47 -7.55 4.13 2.26
N TYR A 48 -6.81 5.18 1.94
CA TYR A 48 -5.50 5.39 2.52
C TYR A 48 -5.58 5.41 4.05
N ARG A 49 -4.80 4.52 4.69
CA ARG A 49 -4.77 4.33 6.14
C ARG A 49 -6.09 3.87 6.76
N ASN A 50 -7.02 3.39 5.97
CA ASN A 50 -8.28 2.84 6.46
C ASN A 50 -8.15 1.31 6.63
N ARG A 51 -7.79 0.88 7.84
CA ARG A 51 -7.63 -0.56 8.14
C ARG A 51 -8.95 -1.27 8.40
N ARG A 52 -10.07 -0.57 8.31
CA ARG A 52 -11.41 -1.18 8.37
C ARG A 52 -11.87 -1.69 7.01
N SER A 53 -11.23 -1.25 5.94
CA SER A 53 -11.53 -1.68 4.58
C SER A 53 -10.54 -2.75 4.14
N GLN A 54 -11.01 -3.78 3.46
CA GLN A 54 -10.13 -4.74 2.81
C GLN A 54 -9.25 -4.10 1.74
N PHE A 55 -9.65 -2.91 1.25
CA PHE A 55 -8.93 -2.17 0.22
C PHE A 55 -8.09 -1.02 0.81
N GLY A 56 -8.00 -0.95 2.12
CA GLY A 56 -7.15 0.02 2.80
C GLY A 56 -5.69 -0.20 2.46
N TRP A 57 -4.92 0.88 2.41
CA TRP A 57 -3.52 0.80 2.03
C TRP A 57 -2.67 1.79 2.80
N GLU A 58 -1.38 1.54 2.80
CA GLU A 58 -0.39 2.37 3.46
C GLU A 58 0.84 2.50 2.58
N ILE A 59 1.74 3.39 2.94
CA ILE A 59 2.98 3.62 2.21
C ILE A 59 4.12 2.96 2.97
N ALA A 60 4.82 2.04 2.29
CA ALA A 60 6.00 1.39 2.81
C ALA A 60 7.25 1.96 2.14
N ASP A 61 8.31 2.14 2.92
CA ASP A 61 9.59 2.59 2.41
C ASP A 61 10.48 1.37 2.12
N HIS A 62 10.71 1.14 0.83
CA HIS A 62 11.57 0.06 0.33
C HIS A 62 12.98 0.55 -0.03
N GLY A 63 13.37 1.74 0.43
CA GLY A 63 14.61 2.38 0.02
C GLY A 63 15.84 1.52 0.24
N PHE A 64 15.91 0.81 1.37
CA PHE A 64 17.02 -0.09 1.65
C PHE A 64 17.15 -1.19 0.61
N PHE A 65 16.04 -1.83 0.26
CA PHE A 65 16.05 -2.96 -0.69
C PHE A 65 16.23 -2.50 -2.14
N LEU A 66 15.64 -1.36 -2.49
CA LEU A 66 15.68 -0.83 -3.84
C LEU A 66 16.93 0.02 -4.10
N ARG A 67 17.70 0.35 -3.04
CA ARG A 67 18.84 1.29 -3.10
C ARG A 67 18.42 2.62 -3.72
N ARG A 68 17.24 3.09 -3.35
CA ARG A 68 16.66 4.34 -3.83
C ARG A 68 16.23 5.19 -2.64
N SER A 69 16.00 6.46 -2.90
CA SER A 69 15.54 7.41 -1.88
C SER A 69 14.41 8.27 -2.44
N GLY A 70 13.78 9.04 -1.56
CA GLY A 70 12.68 9.89 -1.93
C GLY A 70 11.44 9.09 -2.33
N VAL A 71 10.60 9.67 -3.17
CA VAL A 71 9.35 9.04 -3.62
C VAL A 71 9.61 7.71 -4.34
N ALA A 72 10.75 7.60 -5.05
CA ALA A 72 11.09 6.38 -5.76
C ALA A 72 11.28 5.16 -4.86
N SER A 73 11.53 5.37 -3.55
CA SER A 73 11.67 4.28 -2.57
C SER A 73 10.35 3.86 -1.95
N LEU A 74 9.29 4.63 -2.18
CA LEU A 74 8.00 4.44 -1.52
C LEU A 74 7.08 3.57 -2.38
N ARG A 75 6.31 2.71 -1.71
CA ARG A 75 5.36 1.83 -2.38
C ARG A 75 4.04 1.81 -1.62
N ALA A 76 2.92 1.86 -2.36
CA ALA A 76 1.62 1.60 -1.80
C ALA A 76 1.47 0.09 -1.57
N MET A 77 1.03 -0.28 -0.38
CA MET A 77 0.74 -1.67 -0.04
C MET A 77 -0.62 -1.76 0.63
N GLN A 78 -1.40 -2.78 0.26
CA GLN A 78 -2.60 -3.10 1.01
C GLN A 78 -2.21 -3.26 2.49
N TRP A 79 -3.06 -2.80 3.42
CA TRP A 79 -2.64 -2.60 4.80
C TRP A 79 -2.17 -3.88 5.51
N GLU A 80 -2.75 -5.04 5.21
CA GLU A 80 -2.30 -6.29 5.82
C GLU A 80 -0.93 -6.70 5.28
N ASN A 81 -0.70 -6.50 3.98
CA ASN A 81 0.62 -6.71 3.39
C ASN A 81 1.64 -5.75 3.99
N PHE A 82 1.24 -4.50 4.23
CA PHE A 82 2.10 -3.52 4.88
C PHE A 82 2.50 -3.97 6.29
N VAL A 83 1.53 -4.42 7.08
CA VAL A 83 1.80 -4.87 8.46
C VAL A 83 2.76 -6.06 8.44
N ASP A 84 2.52 -7.04 7.59
CA ASP A 84 3.40 -8.21 7.49
C ASP A 84 4.82 -7.80 7.06
N PHE A 85 4.94 -6.87 6.11
CA PHE A 85 6.23 -6.35 5.67
C PHE A 85 7.00 -5.65 6.80
N MET A 86 6.30 -4.85 7.61
CA MET A 86 6.92 -4.05 8.66
C MET A 86 7.25 -4.83 9.93
N VAL A 87 6.44 -5.83 10.27
CA VAL A 87 6.57 -6.56 11.54
C VAL A 87 7.39 -7.82 11.39
N VAL A 88 7.21 -8.53 10.31
CA VAL A 88 7.90 -9.80 10.06
C VAL A 88 8.76 -9.61 8.83
N ALA A 89 10.04 -9.39 8.96
CA ALA A 89 10.94 -9.20 7.81
C ALA A 89 10.78 -10.28 6.71
N ARG A 90 9.96 -11.27 6.97
CA ARG A 90 9.63 -12.37 6.05
C ARG A 90 8.13 -12.57 6.06
N MET A 91 7.50 -12.46 4.91
CA MET A 91 6.07 -12.67 4.75
C MET A 91 5.74 -14.15 4.61
N ASN A 92 4.85 -14.66 5.45
CA ASN A 92 4.33 -16.03 5.37
C ASN A 92 3.03 -16.10 4.55
N ALA A 93 2.38 -14.98 4.38
CA ALA A 93 1.16 -14.86 3.60
C ALA A 93 1.12 -13.51 2.93
N VAL A 94 0.36 -13.42 1.86
CA VAL A 94 0.10 -12.15 1.18
C VAL A 94 -1.40 -12.00 0.98
N VAL A 95 -1.86 -10.76 0.95
CA VAL A 95 -3.19 -10.43 0.48
C VAL A 95 -3.09 -10.16 -1.01
N THR A 96 -3.94 -10.81 -1.77
CA THR A 96 -3.98 -10.67 -3.22
C THR A 96 -5.42 -10.67 -3.69
N ALA A 97 -5.65 -10.31 -4.94
CA ALA A 97 -6.99 -10.23 -5.48
C ALA A 97 -7.58 -11.62 -5.73
N ASP A 98 -8.88 -11.74 -5.46
CA ASP A 98 -9.73 -12.84 -5.89
C ASP A 98 -10.96 -12.20 -6.54
N GLY A 99 -10.93 -12.05 -7.87
CA GLY A 99 -11.92 -11.26 -8.57
C GLY A 99 -11.87 -9.80 -8.14
N LEU A 100 -12.98 -9.29 -7.63
CA LEU A 100 -13.10 -7.91 -7.16
C LEU A 100 -12.86 -7.77 -5.64
N ASN A 101 -12.50 -8.86 -4.98
CA ASN A 101 -12.19 -8.86 -3.55
C ASN A 101 -10.72 -9.20 -3.32
N ASN A 102 -10.29 -9.04 -2.09
CA ASN A 102 -8.96 -9.49 -1.64
C ASN A 102 -9.12 -10.74 -0.78
N ILE A 103 -8.17 -11.65 -0.90
CA ILE A 103 -8.07 -12.83 -0.03
C ILE A 103 -6.65 -12.91 0.52
N ARG A 104 -6.50 -13.57 1.67
CA ARG A 104 -5.20 -13.87 2.24
C ARG A 104 -4.75 -15.25 1.77
N LYS A 105 -3.57 -15.31 1.20
CA LYS A 105 -3.02 -16.52 0.62
C LYS A 105 -1.68 -16.85 1.26
N LEU A 106 -1.50 -18.07 1.71
CA LEU A 106 -0.21 -18.53 2.22
C LEU A 106 0.81 -18.64 1.09
N ILE A 107 2.02 -18.24 1.41
CA ILE A 107 3.13 -18.33 0.46
C ILE A 107 3.79 -19.70 0.56
#